data_07e400900d90533ae0cb8499723fd94b
#
_entry.id   07e400900d90533ae0cb8499723fd94b
#
_cell.length_a   1.000
_cell.length_b   1.000
_cell.length_c   1.000
_cell.angle_alpha   90.00
_cell.angle_beta   90.00
_cell.angle_gamma   90.00
#
_symmetry.space_group_name_H-M   'P 1'
#
loop_
_entity.id
_entity.type
_entity.pdbx_description
1 polymer ?
#
loop_
_entity_poly.entity_id
_entity_poly.type
_entity_poly.pdbx_seq_one_letter_code
_entity_poly.pdbx_strand_id
1 'polypeptide(L)'
;MKLAIIFGVSEYQNYTSLDACKNDAELVNKIFLKLGKFDDMCVLAGNIKGFEAKQKLTEFVNNHKNASVDELVFYYTGHGARFDDDFFYVFSDFNEKRKEVTALRNSELDGLIRNLSPGLTVKVIDACYSGSTYIKSEDDIKPTLEKSAKENKLGNLYFLHSSSSEETSLANDLYSF
;
A
#
# COMPACT_ATOMS: atom_id res chain seq x y z
N MET A 1 14.50 12.64 8.96
CA MET A 1 13.07 12.64 9.34
C MET A 1 12.44 11.29 9.07
N LYS A 2 11.30 10.98 9.73
CA LYS A 2 10.54 9.75 9.54
C LYS A 2 9.16 10.05 8.97
N LEU A 3 8.78 9.33 7.93
CA LEU A 3 7.54 9.53 7.18
C LEU A 3 6.67 8.26 7.21
N ALA A 4 5.34 8.43 7.16
CA ALA A 4 4.43 7.32 6.97
C ALA A 4 3.39 7.61 5.88
N ILE A 5 3.04 6.58 5.12
CA ILE A 5 1.95 6.59 4.14
C ILE A 5 1.00 5.47 4.54
N ILE A 6 -0.26 5.80 4.80
CA ILE A 6 -1.28 4.87 5.31
C ILE A 6 -2.49 4.93 4.40
N PHE A 7 -2.79 3.83 3.70
CA PHE A 7 -3.96 3.69 2.85
C PHE A 7 -4.81 2.52 3.33
N GLY A 8 -6.10 2.79 3.61
CA GLY A 8 -7.09 1.77 3.95
C GLY A 8 -8.33 1.91 3.10
N VAL A 9 -8.48 1.03 2.09
CA VAL A 9 -9.57 1.10 1.13
C VAL A 9 -10.67 0.13 1.54
N SER A 10 -11.83 0.66 1.95
CA SER A 10 -12.93 -0.15 2.46
C SER A 10 -14.12 -0.27 1.49
N GLU A 11 -14.32 0.72 0.64
CA GLU A 11 -15.47 0.78 -0.26
C GLU A 11 -15.03 0.60 -1.71
N TYR A 12 -15.75 -0.25 -2.46
CA TYR A 12 -15.45 -0.56 -3.86
C TYR A 12 -16.70 -0.51 -4.72
N GLN A 13 -16.60 0.07 -5.93
CA GLN A 13 -17.73 0.16 -6.87
C GLN A 13 -18.03 -1.17 -7.53
N ASN A 14 -17.02 -1.99 -7.80
CA ASN A 14 -17.12 -3.21 -8.59
C ASN A 14 -16.63 -4.47 -7.84
N TYR A 15 -16.28 -4.35 -6.57
CA TYR A 15 -15.79 -5.42 -5.72
C TYR A 15 -16.48 -5.40 -4.36
N THR A 16 -16.34 -6.48 -3.61
CA THR A 16 -16.87 -6.57 -2.23
C THR A 16 -16.20 -5.52 -1.35
N SER A 17 -16.99 -4.78 -0.57
CA SER A 17 -16.48 -3.85 0.43
C SER A 17 -15.76 -4.60 1.55
N LEU A 18 -14.75 -3.95 2.12
CA LEU A 18 -13.90 -4.45 3.20
C LEU A 18 -13.93 -3.44 4.36
N ASP A 19 -15.03 -3.40 5.10
CA ASP A 19 -15.29 -2.36 6.11
C ASP A 19 -14.21 -2.30 7.19
N ALA A 20 -13.58 -3.42 7.52
CA ALA A 20 -12.48 -3.50 8.47
C ALA A 20 -11.26 -2.65 8.04
N CYS A 21 -10.96 -2.56 6.74
CA CYS A 21 -9.75 -1.87 6.26
C CYS A 21 -9.71 -0.38 6.61
N LYS A 22 -10.86 0.29 6.69
CA LYS A 22 -10.92 1.67 7.18
C LYS A 22 -10.52 1.75 8.65
N ASN A 23 -11.05 0.85 9.48
CA ASN A 23 -10.76 0.82 10.92
C ASN A 23 -9.29 0.50 11.18
N ASP A 24 -8.71 -0.43 10.40
CA ASP A 24 -7.29 -0.80 10.50
C ASP A 24 -6.38 0.39 10.18
N ALA A 25 -6.63 1.10 9.07
CA ALA A 25 -5.86 2.28 8.73
C ALA A 25 -5.99 3.40 9.79
N GLU A 26 -7.20 3.62 10.32
CA GLU A 26 -7.42 4.57 11.41
C GLU A 26 -6.71 4.15 12.70
N LEU A 27 -6.69 2.85 13.01
CA LEU A 27 -5.98 2.30 14.17
C LEU A 27 -4.46 2.49 14.03
N VAL A 28 -3.89 2.13 12.87
CA VAL A 28 -2.46 2.33 12.60
C VAL A 28 -2.09 3.80 12.69
N ASN A 29 -2.91 4.69 12.13
CA ASN A 29 -2.71 6.14 12.24
C ASN A 29 -2.71 6.60 13.72
N LYS A 30 -3.68 6.17 14.52
CA LYS A 30 -3.74 6.49 15.96
C LYS A 30 -2.52 5.99 16.72
N ILE A 31 -2.04 4.77 16.40
CA ILE A 31 -0.83 4.20 16.99
C ILE A 31 0.38 5.07 16.64
N PHE A 32 0.56 5.43 15.37
CA PHE A 32 1.68 6.23 14.92
C PHE A 32 1.67 7.64 15.53
N LEU A 33 0.51 8.28 15.61
CA LEU A 33 0.35 9.55 16.32
C LEU A 33 0.72 9.44 17.80
N LYS A 34 0.27 8.37 18.47
CA LYS A 34 0.56 8.17 19.91
C LYS A 34 2.06 7.88 20.16
N LEU A 35 2.71 7.20 19.23
CA LEU A 35 4.15 6.95 19.30
C LEU A 35 4.98 8.23 19.13
N GLY A 36 4.45 9.23 18.42
CA GLY A 36 5.13 10.52 18.20
C GLY A 36 6.47 10.39 17.46
N LYS A 37 6.63 9.34 16.63
CA LYS A 37 7.89 9.03 15.92
C LYS A 37 7.96 9.53 14.49
N PHE A 38 6.82 9.81 13.88
CA PHE A 38 6.73 10.26 12.50
C PHE A 38 6.58 11.78 12.45
N ASP A 39 7.41 12.42 11.62
CA ASP A 39 7.41 13.88 11.44
C ASP A 39 6.25 14.33 10.56
N ASP A 40 5.85 13.50 9.57
CA ASP A 40 4.66 13.75 8.74
C ASP A 40 4.06 12.43 8.22
N MET A 41 2.75 12.45 7.93
CA MET A 41 2.01 11.27 7.51
C MET A 41 0.98 11.61 6.42
N CYS A 42 0.94 10.80 5.36
CA CYS A 42 -0.10 10.80 4.33
C CYS A 42 -1.13 9.70 4.66
N VAL A 43 -2.33 10.07 5.09
CA VAL A 43 -3.35 9.12 5.53
C VAL A 43 -4.60 9.23 4.67
N LEU A 44 -5.02 8.12 4.06
CA LEU A 44 -6.27 7.99 3.33
C LEU A 44 -7.00 6.74 3.81
N ALA A 45 -8.29 6.86 4.15
CA ALA A 45 -9.12 5.74 4.62
C ALA A 45 -10.56 5.84 4.10
N GLY A 46 -11.16 4.69 3.78
CA GLY A 46 -12.55 4.60 3.33
C GLY A 46 -12.69 4.54 1.81
N ASN A 47 -13.54 5.40 1.24
CA ASN A 47 -13.75 5.53 -0.20
C ASN A 47 -12.62 6.36 -0.82
N ILE A 48 -11.64 5.69 -1.38
CA ILE A 48 -10.45 6.32 -1.97
C ILE A 48 -10.42 6.04 -3.47
N LYS A 49 -10.46 7.07 -4.30
CA LYS A 49 -10.31 6.93 -5.75
C LYS A 49 -8.85 6.89 -6.17
N GLY A 50 -8.54 6.11 -7.21
CA GLY A 50 -7.16 5.92 -7.67
C GLY A 50 -6.44 7.23 -8.03
N PHE A 51 -7.12 8.12 -8.75
CA PHE A 51 -6.55 9.43 -9.08
C PHE A 51 -6.23 10.27 -7.84
N GLU A 52 -7.15 10.30 -6.86
CA GLU A 52 -6.96 11.05 -5.61
C GLU A 52 -5.79 10.49 -4.80
N ALA A 53 -5.71 9.16 -4.66
CA ALA A 53 -4.62 8.51 -3.95
C ALA A 53 -3.25 8.83 -4.58
N LYS A 54 -3.15 8.73 -5.91
CA LYS A 54 -1.91 9.04 -6.64
C LYS A 54 -1.53 10.51 -6.53
N GLN A 55 -2.50 11.41 -6.61
CA GLN A 55 -2.27 12.84 -6.45
C GLN A 55 -1.71 13.14 -5.05
N LYS A 56 -2.40 12.66 -3.99
CA LYS A 56 -1.97 12.86 -2.60
C LYS A 56 -0.59 12.27 -2.33
N LEU A 57 -0.32 11.06 -2.82
CA LEU A 57 0.98 10.43 -2.70
C LEU A 57 2.08 11.26 -3.39
N THR A 58 1.81 11.73 -4.62
CA THR A 58 2.76 12.54 -5.38
C THR A 58 3.03 13.88 -4.70
N GLU A 59 1.99 14.55 -4.21
CA GLU A 59 2.11 15.79 -3.43
C GLU A 59 2.95 15.57 -2.17
N PHE A 60 2.68 14.51 -1.42
CA PHE A 60 3.42 14.15 -0.22
C PHE A 60 4.91 13.91 -0.51
N VAL A 61 5.21 13.14 -1.54
CA VAL A 61 6.61 12.90 -1.97
C VAL A 61 7.29 14.20 -2.41
N ASN A 62 6.61 15.04 -3.20
CA ASN A 62 7.17 16.30 -3.66
C ASN A 62 7.48 17.28 -2.51
N ASN A 63 6.66 17.30 -1.47
CA ASN A 63 6.87 18.15 -0.30
C ASN A 63 8.11 17.72 0.51
N HIS A 64 8.52 16.46 0.41
CA HIS A 64 9.64 15.93 1.19
C HIS A 64 10.89 15.54 0.37
N LYS A 65 10.87 15.68 -0.96
CA LYS A 65 11.97 15.23 -1.84
C LYS A 65 13.34 15.86 -1.55
N ASN A 66 13.37 17.00 -0.86
CA ASN A 66 14.61 17.70 -0.50
C ASN A 66 15.00 17.47 0.98
N ALA A 67 14.23 16.68 1.71
CA ALA A 67 14.50 16.36 3.11
C ALA A 67 15.40 15.12 3.23
N SER A 68 16.14 15.02 4.33
CA SER A 68 16.82 13.78 4.69
C SER A 68 15.81 12.84 5.36
N VAL A 69 15.40 11.79 4.66
CA VAL A 69 14.44 10.81 5.15
C VAL A 69 15.19 9.58 5.70
N ASP A 70 15.11 9.37 7.01
CA ASP A 70 15.77 8.24 7.67
C ASP A 70 14.94 6.96 7.52
N GLU A 71 13.60 7.10 7.63
CA GLU A 71 12.66 5.98 7.64
C GLU A 71 11.36 6.35 6.91
N LEU A 72 10.88 5.47 6.06
CA LEU A 72 9.56 5.54 5.45
C LEU A 72 8.79 4.24 5.75
N VAL A 73 7.60 4.37 6.31
CA VAL A 73 6.65 3.26 6.46
C VAL A 73 5.50 3.45 5.49
N PHE A 74 5.26 2.44 4.66
CA PHE A 74 4.07 2.33 3.81
C PHE A 74 3.17 1.23 4.36
N TYR A 75 1.95 1.58 4.75
CA TYR A 75 0.91 0.65 5.18
C TYR A 75 -0.25 0.70 4.18
N TYR A 76 -0.65 -0.47 3.72
CA TYR A 76 -1.82 -0.63 2.86
C TYR A 76 -2.70 -1.77 3.36
N THR A 77 -4.00 -1.52 3.47
CA THR A 77 -5.02 -2.53 3.70
C THR A 77 -6.17 -2.34 2.71
N GLY A 78 -6.60 -3.45 2.06
CA GLY A 78 -7.59 -3.42 0.97
C GLY A 78 -7.44 -4.57 -0.01
N HIS A 79 -8.07 -4.44 -1.18
CA HIS A 79 -7.89 -5.40 -2.26
C HIS A 79 -6.56 -5.21 -2.98
N GLY A 80 -5.94 -6.33 -3.33
CA GLY A 80 -4.77 -6.38 -4.20
C GLY A 80 -5.09 -7.12 -5.51
N ALA A 81 -4.37 -6.79 -6.56
CA ALA A 81 -4.45 -7.51 -7.83
C ALA A 81 -3.07 -7.66 -8.45
N ARG A 82 -2.87 -8.70 -9.27
CA ARG A 82 -1.67 -8.89 -10.06
C ARG A 82 -2.02 -8.84 -11.53
N PHE A 83 -1.31 -8.00 -12.27
CA PHE A 83 -1.38 -7.95 -13.73
C PHE A 83 0.03 -7.92 -14.28
N ASP A 84 0.27 -8.73 -15.30
CA ASP A 84 1.58 -8.91 -15.87
C ASP A 84 2.58 -9.36 -14.77
N ASP A 85 3.68 -8.67 -14.62
CA ASP A 85 4.70 -8.95 -13.60
C ASP A 85 4.68 -7.94 -12.44
N ASP A 86 3.55 -7.24 -12.18
CA ASP A 86 3.48 -6.24 -11.13
C ASP A 86 2.28 -6.45 -10.19
N PHE A 87 2.41 -5.95 -8.96
CA PHE A 87 1.36 -5.90 -7.97
C PHE A 87 0.66 -4.54 -8.00
N PHE A 88 -0.66 -4.54 -7.88
CA PHE A 88 -1.50 -3.36 -7.88
C PHE A 88 -2.27 -3.22 -6.57
N TYR A 89 -2.13 -2.09 -5.93
CA TYR A 89 -2.95 -1.64 -4.82
C TYR A 89 -4.26 -1.08 -5.40
N VAL A 90 -5.38 -1.74 -5.11
CA VAL A 90 -6.69 -1.49 -5.74
C VAL A 90 -7.45 -0.42 -4.97
N PHE A 91 -7.98 0.58 -5.69
CA PHE A 91 -8.78 1.65 -5.09
C PHE A 91 -10.28 1.51 -5.37
N SER A 92 -11.10 2.37 -4.76
CA SER A 92 -12.57 2.27 -4.74
C SER A 92 -13.22 2.27 -6.12
N ASP A 93 -12.64 2.98 -7.08
CA ASP A 93 -13.11 3.09 -8.46
C ASP A 93 -12.40 2.13 -9.43
N PHE A 94 -11.79 1.06 -8.91
CA PHE A 94 -10.97 0.16 -9.71
C PHE A 94 -11.73 -0.43 -10.89
N ASN A 95 -11.04 -0.39 -12.03
CA ASN A 95 -11.50 -0.94 -13.29
C ASN A 95 -10.29 -1.52 -14.05
N GLU A 96 -10.31 -2.80 -14.35
CA GLU A 96 -9.20 -3.49 -15.02
C GLU A 96 -8.77 -2.85 -16.34
N LYS A 97 -9.74 -2.35 -17.14
CA LYS A 97 -9.47 -1.65 -18.40
C LYS A 97 -8.81 -0.29 -18.21
N ARG A 98 -8.87 0.24 -16.98
CA ARG A 98 -8.31 1.54 -16.59
C ARG A 98 -7.40 1.40 -15.36
N LYS A 99 -6.79 0.22 -15.17
CA LYS A 99 -5.97 -0.11 -13.99
C LYS A 99 -4.89 0.93 -13.71
N GLU A 100 -4.31 1.52 -14.74
CA GLU A 100 -3.25 2.54 -14.61
C GLU A 100 -3.71 3.83 -13.89
N VAL A 101 -5.01 4.10 -13.88
CA VAL A 101 -5.59 5.30 -13.25
C VAL A 101 -6.28 4.96 -11.94
N THR A 102 -6.86 3.76 -11.86
CA THR A 102 -7.74 3.33 -10.77
C THR A 102 -7.09 2.38 -9.77
N ALA A 103 -5.79 2.11 -9.96
CA ALA A 103 -4.95 1.37 -9.01
C ALA A 103 -3.53 1.97 -9.02
N LEU A 104 -2.74 1.67 -8.01
CA LEU A 104 -1.32 2.05 -7.91
C LEU A 104 -0.46 0.81 -8.13
N ARG A 105 0.43 0.84 -9.12
CA ARG A 105 1.44 -0.20 -9.31
C ARG A 105 2.48 -0.16 -8.20
N ASN A 106 2.97 -1.31 -7.78
CA ASN A 106 4.06 -1.35 -6.83
C ASN A 106 5.35 -0.74 -7.39
N SER A 107 5.64 -0.94 -8.68
CA SER A 107 6.78 -0.30 -9.35
C SER A 107 6.66 1.24 -9.40
N GLU A 108 5.43 1.78 -9.57
CA GLU A 108 5.16 3.23 -9.50
C GLU A 108 5.40 3.76 -8.07
N LEU A 109 4.89 3.05 -7.06
CA LEU A 109 5.13 3.38 -5.65
C LEU A 109 6.63 3.40 -5.33
N ASP A 110 7.37 2.37 -5.76
CA ASP A 110 8.82 2.28 -5.55
C ASP A 110 9.59 3.42 -6.23
N GLY A 111 9.15 3.81 -7.43
CA GLY A 111 9.70 4.97 -8.13
C GLY A 111 9.49 6.28 -7.37
N LEU A 112 8.32 6.46 -6.76
CA LEU A 112 8.03 7.62 -5.92
C LEU A 112 8.84 7.59 -4.61
N ILE A 113 8.91 6.44 -3.93
CA ILE A 113 9.71 6.28 -2.71
C ILE A 113 11.19 6.56 -2.98
N ARG A 114 11.73 6.12 -4.12
CA ARG A 114 13.11 6.41 -4.51
C ARG A 114 13.43 7.90 -4.53
N ASN A 115 12.46 8.75 -4.90
CA ASN A 115 12.68 10.22 -4.92
C ASN A 115 12.90 10.80 -3.51
N LEU A 116 12.47 10.09 -2.46
CA LEU A 116 12.74 10.45 -1.06
C LEU A 116 14.09 9.90 -0.57
N SER A 117 14.65 8.91 -1.26
CA SER A 117 15.90 8.22 -0.89
C SER A 117 15.97 7.83 0.60
N PRO A 118 14.96 7.16 1.17
CA PRO A 118 14.94 6.86 2.61
C PRO A 118 16.05 5.89 2.98
N GLY A 119 16.62 6.07 4.18
CA GLY A 119 17.62 5.15 4.74
C GLY A 119 17.05 3.76 5.03
N LEU A 120 15.75 3.71 5.40
CA LEU A 120 14.98 2.48 5.62
C LEU A 120 13.58 2.64 5.03
N THR A 121 13.12 1.63 4.29
CA THR A 121 11.73 1.50 3.85
C THR A 121 11.10 0.26 4.47
N VAL A 122 9.92 0.41 5.06
CA VAL A 122 9.10 -0.71 5.55
C VAL A 122 7.76 -0.69 4.82
N LYS A 123 7.42 -1.77 4.13
CA LYS A 123 6.10 -1.96 3.51
C LYS A 123 5.32 -3.00 4.29
N VAL A 124 4.16 -2.61 4.78
CA VAL A 124 3.19 -3.49 5.45
C VAL A 124 1.97 -3.57 4.54
N ILE A 125 1.71 -4.77 4.00
CA ILE A 125 0.66 -5.00 3.01
C ILE A 125 -0.30 -6.03 3.57
N ASP A 126 -1.48 -5.56 3.94
CA ASP A 126 -2.61 -6.38 4.38
C ASP A 126 -3.67 -6.38 3.26
N ALA A 127 -3.44 -7.22 2.26
CA ALA A 127 -4.26 -7.25 1.06
C ALA A 127 -4.86 -8.63 0.82
N CYS A 128 -6.21 -8.68 0.79
CA CYS A 128 -6.93 -9.82 0.25
C CYS A 128 -6.90 -9.75 -1.29
N TYR A 129 -6.59 -10.87 -1.94
CA TYR A 129 -6.57 -10.92 -3.40
C TYR A 129 -7.97 -11.15 -3.96
N SER A 130 -8.50 -10.16 -4.68
CA SER A 130 -9.83 -10.21 -5.30
C SER A 130 -9.74 -9.97 -6.82
N GLY A 131 -8.95 -10.76 -7.53
CA GLY A 131 -8.83 -10.63 -8.98
C GLY A 131 -9.12 -11.94 -9.71
N SER A 132 -9.50 -11.86 -11.00
CA SER A 132 -9.73 -13.02 -11.88
C SER A 132 -8.47 -13.83 -12.16
N THR A 133 -7.30 -13.31 -11.83
CA THR A 133 -6.05 -14.04 -11.87
C THR A 133 -5.66 -14.42 -10.45
N TYR A 134 -5.92 -15.64 -10.11
CA TYR A 134 -5.64 -16.27 -8.81
C TYR A 134 -4.16 -16.20 -8.50
N ILE A 135 -3.76 -15.39 -7.53
CA ILE A 135 -2.41 -15.48 -6.95
C ILE A 135 -2.43 -16.63 -5.97
N LYS A 136 -1.74 -17.71 -6.32
CA LYS A 136 -1.79 -18.97 -5.55
C LYS A 136 -0.89 -18.99 -4.31
N SER A 137 0.03 -18.04 -4.14
CA SER A 137 0.99 -18.11 -3.02
C SER A 137 1.73 -16.80 -2.73
N GLU A 138 2.18 -16.63 -1.47
CA GLU A 138 3.19 -15.65 -1.03
C GLU A 138 4.44 -15.70 -1.92
N ASP A 139 4.81 -16.90 -2.37
CA ASP A 139 5.93 -17.15 -3.28
C ASP A 139 5.78 -16.42 -4.62
N ASP A 140 4.56 -16.01 -5.00
CA ASP A 140 4.31 -15.29 -6.25
C ASP A 140 4.48 -13.76 -6.12
N ILE A 141 4.32 -13.18 -4.93
CA ILE A 141 4.36 -11.72 -4.74
C ILE A 141 5.75 -11.26 -4.33
N LYS A 142 6.36 -11.97 -3.39
CA LYS A 142 7.67 -11.62 -2.87
C LYS A 142 8.71 -11.40 -3.96
N PRO A 143 8.85 -12.28 -4.97
CA PRO A 143 9.77 -12.06 -6.09
C PRO A 143 9.44 -10.79 -6.89
N THR A 144 8.15 -10.49 -7.08
CA THR A 144 7.70 -9.28 -7.80
C THR A 144 8.06 -8.02 -7.05
N LEU A 145 7.82 -7.97 -5.75
CA LEU A 145 8.16 -6.84 -4.88
C LEU A 145 9.68 -6.65 -4.77
N GLU A 146 10.43 -7.75 -4.61
CA GLU A 146 11.90 -7.71 -4.57
C GLU A 146 12.52 -7.26 -5.90
N LYS A 147 11.96 -7.71 -7.04
CA LYS A 147 12.39 -7.27 -8.37
C LYS A 147 12.20 -5.77 -8.53
N SER A 148 10.99 -5.27 -8.23
CA SER A 148 10.68 -3.84 -8.29
C SER A 148 11.60 -3.01 -7.40
N ALA A 149 11.86 -3.45 -6.17
CA ALA A 149 12.75 -2.78 -5.23
C ALA A 149 14.19 -2.69 -5.75
N LYS A 150 14.71 -3.78 -6.35
CA LYS A 150 16.05 -3.80 -6.96
C LYS A 150 16.15 -2.86 -8.16
N GLU A 151 15.16 -2.88 -9.06
CA GLU A 151 15.09 -2.02 -10.25
C GLU A 151 15.03 -0.55 -9.85
N ASN A 152 14.30 -0.21 -8.77
CA ASN A 152 14.20 1.12 -8.23
C ASN A 152 15.34 1.49 -7.26
N LYS A 153 16.30 0.60 -7.04
CA LYS A 153 17.47 0.81 -6.16
C LYS A 153 17.06 1.25 -4.73
N LEU A 154 15.96 0.70 -4.22
CA LEU A 154 15.58 0.88 -2.82
C LEU A 154 16.59 0.12 -1.97
N GLY A 155 17.21 0.81 -1.02
CA GLY A 155 18.24 0.25 -0.14
C GLY A 155 17.67 -0.76 0.86
N ASN A 156 17.66 -0.42 2.13
CA ASN A 156 17.12 -1.28 3.18
C ASN A 156 15.59 -1.32 3.09
N LEU A 157 15.04 -2.42 2.55
CA LEU A 157 13.61 -2.62 2.38
C LEU A 157 13.15 -3.88 3.10
N TYR A 158 12.12 -3.74 3.94
CA TYR A 158 11.44 -4.84 4.63
C TYR A 158 9.98 -4.93 4.19
N PHE A 159 9.51 -6.17 4.00
CA PHE A 159 8.12 -6.48 3.68
C PHE A 159 7.48 -7.26 4.82
N LEU A 160 6.26 -6.87 5.19
CA LEU A 160 5.38 -7.60 6.07
C LEU A 160 4.05 -7.82 5.33
N HIS A 161 3.57 -9.06 5.30
CA HIS A 161 2.31 -9.46 4.69
C HIS A 161 1.42 -10.14 5.73
N SER A 162 0.11 -9.94 5.64
CA SER A 162 -0.86 -10.46 6.60
C SER A 162 -1.28 -11.90 6.35
N SER A 163 -1.13 -12.43 5.13
CA SER A 163 -1.58 -13.78 4.77
C SER A 163 -0.56 -14.55 3.95
N SER A 164 -0.47 -15.85 4.23
CA SER A 164 0.25 -16.81 3.39
C SER A 164 -0.65 -17.33 2.25
N SER A 165 -0.04 -18.05 1.29
CA SER A 165 -0.71 -18.58 0.09
C SER A 165 -1.86 -19.56 0.35
N GLU A 166 -1.89 -20.15 1.51
CA GLU A 166 -2.88 -21.16 1.88
C GLU A 166 -3.97 -20.61 2.81
N GLU A 167 -3.81 -19.34 3.26
CA GLU A 167 -4.71 -18.70 4.19
C GLU A 167 -5.31 -17.43 3.57
N THR A 168 -6.62 -17.31 3.62
CA THR A 168 -7.30 -16.04 3.37
C THR A 168 -7.16 -15.17 4.61
N SER A 169 -6.79 -13.89 4.44
CA SER A 169 -6.89 -12.92 5.53
C SER A 169 -8.31 -12.92 6.08
N LEU A 170 -8.45 -13.15 7.36
CA LEU A 170 -9.73 -13.11 8.04
C LEU A 170 -10.06 -11.68 8.41
N ALA A 171 -11.31 -11.31 8.26
CA ALA A 171 -11.83 -10.03 8.74
C ALA A 171 -13.02 -10.30 9.64
N ASN A 172 -13.16 -9.54 10.71
CA ASN A 172 -14.39 -9.43 11.45
C ASN A 172 -15.03 -8.06 11.19
N ASP A 173 -16.16 -7.77 11.85
CA ASP A 173 -16.88 -6.51 11.64
C ASP A 173 -16.08 -5.26 12.04
N LEU A 174 -14.91 -5.42 12.68
CA LEU A 174 -14.09 -4.33 13.21
C LEU A 174 -12.70 -4.24 12.57
N TYR A 175 -11.98 -5.37 12.42
CA TYR A 175 -10.57 -5.39 11.98
C TYR A 175 -10.28 -6.59 11.07
N SER A 176 -9.28 -6.45 10.17
CA SER A 176 -8.67 -7.57 9.44
C SER A 176 -7.59 -8.27 10.30
N PHE A 177 -7.32 -9.54 9.98
CA PHE A 177 -6.31 -10.37 10.66
C PHE A 177 -5.47 -11.08 9.63
#